data_971f499923b9085fd82215d55c720b9f
#
_entry.id   971f499923b9085fd82215d55c720b9f
#
_cell.length_a   1.000
_cell.length_b   1.000
_cell.length_c   1.000
_cell.angle_alpha   90.00
_cell.angle_beta   90.00
_cell.angle_gamma   90.00
#
_symmetry.space_group_name_H-M   'P 1'
#
loop_
_entity.id
_entity.type
_entity.pdbx_description
1 polymer ?
#
loop_
_entity_poly.entity_id
_entity_poly.type
_entity_poly.pdbx_seq_one_letter_code
_entity_poly.pdbx_strand_id
1 'polypeptide(L)'
;GLLPWVASLGPGHISRLERHVARREAWVVDITRGDGSVLEGFLRLDREPAAARNVSLQREAAICRTLTATDVPVPALLGWSDTHHAALFSRVPGSADLPGVDDPQRQRRIMEDFIGAIARLHCLDLDSLELDEMLGARPSTPAEAALGDLDAQLHAFAAFLKHYQDPLLGYGAGWLRRFAPRQIARVSLVQGDTGPVNFLFEGDRVSAVVDWEWGHWGDPMEDLGNICVREFWNPSGGLSGLFERYEQLSGIPYTRAAAQYYRIQQNVRGMIPIHAACSQPGLRESMAWYLSYRYVGDRSTCEALGDAMNVAVEAPPMPDTSKDRSVLLAAASATLQRDILPELGSPFARSRLNDARVLVACAEREQRYGEAVRAACCEDIGRLLKTQTRPYEQAIGQLVEAIAEERVADEPLIQLLARKAYREEWLYQPAAALYPERRWAALD
;
A
#
# COMPACT_ATOMS: atom_id res chain seq x y z
N GLY A 1 -4.45 32.60 -3.53
CA GLY A 1 -3.43 31.59 -3.78
C GLY A 1 -3.19 30.71 -2.56
N LEU A 2 -2.51 29.58 -2.75
CA LEU A 2 -2.26 28.58 -1.69
C LEU A 2 -1.51 29.16 -0.48
N LEU A 3 -0.37 29.84 -0.70
CA LEU A 3 0.44 30.38 0.40
C LEU A 3 -0.28 31.45 1.24
N PRO A 4 -1.05 32.39 0.66
CA PRO A 4 -1.89 33.29 1.45
C PRO A 4 -2.93 32.54 2.30
N TRP A 5 -3.54 31.48 1.78
CA TRP A 5 -4.46 30.65 2.55
C TRP A 5 -3.73 29.96 3.73
N VAL A 6 -2.57 29.35 3.47
CA VAL A 6 -1.75 28.72 4.55
C VAL A 6 -1.41 29.74 5.63
N ALA A 7 -0.94 30.94 5.25
CA ALA A 7 -0.59 32.01 6.20
C ALA A 7 -1.79 32.49 7.03
N SER A 8 -3.01 32.42 6.49
CA SER A 8 -4.24 32.82 7.21
C SER A 8 -4.66 31.87 8.33
N LEU A 9 -4.19 30.62 8.31
CA LEU A 9 -4.49 29.63 9.34
C LEU A 9 -3.76 29.85 10.67
N GLY A 10 -2.62 30.58 10.61
CA GLY A 10 -1.96 31.05 11.82
C GLY A 10 -1.54 32.50 11.56
N PRO A 11 -2.37 33.53 11.97
CA PRO A 11 -2.13 34.91 11.57
C PRO A 11 -0.67 35.34 11.75
N GLY A 12 0.08 35.41 10.64
CA GLY A 12 1.53 35.63 10.65
C GLY A 12 2.15 35.48 9.26
N HIS A 13 3.43 35.18 9.22
CA HIS A 13 4.15 34.93 7.96
C HIS A 13 4.76 33.53 7.95
N ILE A 14 4.82 32.92 6.74
CA ILE A 14 5.47 31.61 6.57
C ILE A 14 6.98 31.81 6.74
N SER A 15 7.55 31.26 7.80
CA SER A 15 8.98 31.33 8.13
C SER A 15 9.77 30.11 7.65
N ARG A 16 9.09 28.98 7.39
CA ARG A 16 9.67 27.77 6.79
C ARG A 16 8.71 27.19 5.78
N LEU A 17 9.23 26.80 4.61
CA LEU A 17 8.52 26.06 3.59
C LEU A 17 9.52 25.11 2.92
N GLU A 18 9.46 23.82 3.29
CA GLU A 18 10.42 22.82 2.83
C GLU A 18 9.69 21.61 2.27
N ARG A 19 10.06 21.19 1.06
CA ARG A 19 9.46 20.04 0.42
C ARG A 19 9.84 18.76 1.15
N HIS A 20 8.82 18.02 1.59
CA HIS A 20 9.03 16.71 2.17
C HIS A 20 9.20 15.64 1.07
N VAL A 21 10.13 14.69 1.28
CA VAL A 21 10.32 13.55 0.37
C VAL A 21 9.24 12.51 0.68
N ALA A 22 8.19 12.52 -0.10
CA ALA A 22 7.07 11.60 0.01
C ALA A 22 6.55 11.26 -1.39
N ARG A 23 5.76 10.17 -1.50
CA ARG A 23 5.09 9.79 -2.75
C ARG A 23 4.15 10.88 -3.24
N ARG A 24 3.35 11.48 -2.33
CA ARG A 24 2.48 12.62 -2.62
C ARG A 24 3.14 13.94 -2.25
N GLU A 25 2.66 15.02 -2.84
CA GLU A 25 3.19 16.35 -2.56
C GLU A 25 2.89 16.75 -1.12
N ALA A 26 3.96 16.92 -0.34
CA ALA A 26 3.89 17.34 1.06
C ALA A 26 5.01 18.36 1.37
N TRP A 27 4.73 19.25 2.33
CA TRP A 27 5.63 20.31 2.73
C TRP A 27 5.62 20.48 4.26
N VAL A 28 6.79 20.65 4.84
CA VAL A 28 6.94 21.17 6.21
C VAL A 28 6.74 22.67 6.14
N VAL A 29 5.85 23.19 6.99
CA VAL A 29 5.47 24.60 7.01
C VAL A 29 5.53 25.12 8.44
N ASP A 30 6.24 26.22 8.68
CA ASP A 30 6.20 26.96 9.94
C ASP A 30 5.63 28.35 9.70
N ILE A 31 4.69 28.79 10.54
CA ILE A 31 4.07 30.11 10.47
C ILE A 31 4.42 30.84 11.78
N THR A 32 5.24 31.89 11.68
CA THR A 32 5.55 32.77 12.81
C THR A 32 4.45 33.80 12.97
N ARG A 33 3.76 33.75 14.13
CA ARG A 33 2.68 34.68 14.50
C ARG A 33 3.21 36.03 14.97
N GLY A 34 2.32 37.02 15.09
CA GLY A 34 2.67 38.37 15.55
C GLY A 34 3.18 38.43 17.00
N ASP A 35 2.87 37.44 17.83
CA ASP A 35 3.37 37.29 19.20
C ASP A 35 4.70 36.52 19.28
N GLY A 36 5.29 36.15 18.15
CA GLY A 36 6.53 35.38 18.06
C GLY A 36 6.36 33.87 18.23
N SER A 37 5.16 33.37 18.51
CA SER A 37 4.89 31.91 18.54
C SER A 37 4.94 31.32 17.15
N VAL A 38 5.30 30.03 17.04
CA VAL A 38 5.37 29.31 15.76
C VAL A 38 4.27 28.26 15.71
N LEU A 39 3.45 28.32 14.66
CA LEU A 39 2.54 27.23 14.31
C LEU A 39 3.31 26.27 13.38
N GLU A 40 3.58 25.07 13.89
CA GLU A 40 4.26 24.04 13.14
C GLU A 40 3.24 23.18 12.37
N GLY A 41 3.36 23.16 11.04
CA GLY A 41 2.42 22.51 10.15
C GLY A 41 3.03 21.50 9.22
N PHE A 42 2.19 20.59 8.73
CA PHE A 42 2.48 19.66 7.65
C PHE A 42 1.39 19.81 6.60
N LEU A 43 1.76 20.40 5.45
CA LEU A 43 0.85 20.67 4.34
C LEU A 43 0.87 19.49 3.36
N ARG A 44 -0.30 18.95 3.08
CA ARG A 44 -0.51 17.93 2.04
C ARG A 44 -1.35 18.52 0.91
N LEU A 45 -1.08 18.09 -0.33
CA LEU A 45 -1.75 18.56 -1.53
C LEU A 45 -2.18 17.39 -2.40
N ASP A 46 -3.43 17.43 -2.87
CA ASP A 46 -3.91 16.57 -3.94
C ASP A 46 -4.03 17.40 -5.23
N ARG A 47 -3.03 17.28 -6.11
CA ARG A 47 -2.97 18.05 -7.37
C ARG A 47 -3.90 17.51 -8.46
N GLU A 48 -4.31 16.28 -8.33
CA GLU A 48 -5.14 15.57 -9.29
C GLU A 48 -6.27 14.83 -8.56
N PRO A 49 -7.17 15.57 -7.87
CA PRO A 49 -8.27 14.94 -7.18
C PRO A 49 -9.18 14.26 -8.20
N ALA A 50 -9.20 12.93 -8.21
CA ALA A 50 -10.14 12.20 -9.04
C ALA A 50 -11.48 12.14 -8.32
N ALA A 51 -12.52 12.68 -8.96
CA ALA A 51 -13.89 12.70 -8.42
C ALA A 51 -14.48 11.32 -8.08
N ALA A 52 -13.83 10.24 -8.53
CA ALA A 52 -14.27 8.85 -8.33
C ALA A 52 -13.39 8.03 -7.38
N ARG A 53 -12.38 8.62 -6.74
CA ARG A 53 -11.50 7.85 -5.84
C ARG A 53 -12.09 7.81 -4.44
N ASN A 54 -12.26 6.59 -3.90
CA ASN A 54 -12.61 6.38 -2.49
C ASN A 54 -11.48 6.78 -1.51
N VAL A 55 -10.28 6.99 -2.05
CA VAL A 55 -9.08 7.37 -1.32
C VAL A 55 -8.81 8.83 -1.60
N SER A 56 -8.93 9.70 -0.59
CA SER A 56 -8.75 11.14 -0.80
C SER A 56 -8.18 11.85 0.42
N LEU A 57 -7.46 12.94 0.15
CA LEU A 57 -6.98 13.85 1.21
C LEU A 57 -8.13 14.50 1.98
N GLN A 58 -9.29 14.74 1.33
CA GLN A 58 -10.48 15.27 1.99
C GLN A 58 -11.03 14.30 3.04
N ARG A 59 -11.04 12.99 2.74
CA ARG A 59 -11.42 11.93 3.69
C ARG A 59 -10.47 11.92 4.89
N GLU A 60 -9.18 11.94 4.65
CA GLU A 60 -8.17 12.02 5.71
C GLU A 60 -8.40 13.24 6.60
N ALA A 61 -8.62 14.42 6.01
CA ALA A 61 -8.88 15.65 6.75
C ALA A 61 -10.15 15.55 7.63
N ALA A 62 -11.23 14.94 7.11
CA ALA A 62 -12.47 14.75 7.86
C ALA A 62 -12.27 13.78 9.04
N ILE A 63 -11.62 12.63 8.81
CA ILE A 63 -11.34 11.63 9.86
C ILE A 63 -10.44 12.22 10.95
N CYS A 64 -9.33 12.87 10.60
CA CYS A 64 -8.44 13.50 11.57
C CYS A 64 -9.16 14.57 12.40
N ARG A 65 -10.03 15.39 11.77
CA ARG A 65 -10.84 16.39 12.49
C ARG A 65 -11.71 15.75 13.56
N THR A 66 -12.42 14.68 13.21
CA THR A 66 -13.30 13.96 14.12
C THR A 66 -12.51 13.28 15.24
N LEU A 67 -11.44 12.56 14.88
CA LEU A 67 -10.66 11.80 15.87
C LEU A 67 -9.87 12.66 16.85
N THR A 68 -9.62 13.95 16.54
CA THR A 68 -8.96 14.88 17.48
C THR A 68 -9.73 15.04 18.80
N ALA A 69 -11.03 14.76 18.81
CA ALA A 69 -11.86 14.77 20.04
C ALA A 69 -11.89 13.43 20.78
N THR A 70 -11.09 12.45 20.38
CA THR A 70 -11.06 11.09 20.95
C THR A 70 -9.68 10.77 21.54
N ASP A 71 -9.56 9.59 22.17
CA ASP A 71 -8.29 9.08 22.71
C ASP A 71 -7.39 8.43 21.64
N VAL A 72 -7.77 8.47 20.36
CA VAL A 72 -6.95 7.99 19.24
C VAL A 72 -5.98 9.10 18.84
N PRO A 73 -4.66 8.89 18.91
CA PRO A 73 -3.70 9.93 18.57
C PRO A 73 -3.67 10.15 17.06
N VAL A 74 -3.99 11.37 16.62
CA VAL A 74 -3.96 11.79 15.22
C VAL A 74 -3.41 13.20 15.07
N PRO A 75 -2.85 13.60 13.92
CA PRO A 75 -2.52 14.99 13.67
C PRO A 75 -3.79 15.86 13.68
N ALA A 76 -3.76 17.00 14.38
CA ALA A 76 -4.88 17.92 14.35
C ALA A 76 -5.00 18.59 12.98
N LEU A 77 -6.20 18.63 12.40
CA LEU A 77 -6.46 19.39 11.18
C LEU A 77 -6.51 20.88 11.51
N LEU A 78 -5.54 21.64 11.01
CA LEU A 78 -5.46 23.10 11.16
C LEU A 78 -6.29 23.83 10.13
N GLY A 79 -6.46 23.24 8.94
CA GLY A 79 -7.31 23.80 7.89
C GLY A 79 -7.43 22.89 6.66
N TRP A 80 -8.58 23.00 6.00
CA TRP A 80 -8.88 22.37 4.71
C TRP A 80 -9.23 23.45 3.68
N SER A 81 -8.78 23.27 2.44
CA SER A 81 -9.13 24.16 1.33
C SER A 81 -9.67 23.36 0.14
N ASP A 82 -10.97 23.51 -0.13
CA ASP A 82 -11.61 22.91 -1.32
C ASP A 82 -11.04 23.49 -2.62
N THR A 83 -10.71 24.79 -2.64
CA THR A 83 -10.16 25.46 -3.83
C THR A 83 -8.79 24.94 -4.23
N HIS A 84 -7.99 24.54 -3.24
CA HIS A 84 -6.61 24.09 -3.47
C HIS A 84 -6.42 22.59 -3.30
N HIS A 85 -7.48 21.86 -2.90
CA HIS A 85 -7.41 20.46 -2.50
C HIS A 85 -6.23 20.20 -1.57
N ALA A 86 -6.15 21.00 -0.51
CA ALA A 86 -5.03 21.05 0.42
C ALA A 86 -5.50 20.96 1.87
N ALA A 87 -4.74 20.20 2.66
CA ALA A 87 -4.90 20.11 4.11
C ALA A 87 -3.63 20.57 4.81
N LEU A 88 -3.77 21.43 5.81
CA LEU A 88 -2.71 21.73 6.76
C LEU A 88 -3.01 21.00 8.06
N PHE A 89 -2.14 20.08 8.43
CA PHE A 89 -2.18 19.37 9.71
C PHE A 89 -1.14 19.95 10.68
N SER A 90 -1.34 19.74 11.99
CA SER A 90 -0.27 19.96 12.96
C SER A 90 0.89 19.03 12.68
N ARG A 91 2.12 19.54 12.76
CA ARG A 91 3.31 18.69 12.69
C ARG A 91 3.48 17.97 14.01
N VAL A 92 3.29 16.66 14.00
CA VAL A 92 3.45 15.81 15.17
C VAL A 92 4.92 15.42 15.31
N PRO A 93 5.53 15.49 16.49
CA PRO A 93 6.89 15.02 16.71
C PRO A 93 6.97 13.49 16.64
N GLY A 94 8.17 13.01 16.30
CA GLY A 94 8.45 11.57 16.27
C GLY A 94 9.00 11.07 14.94
N SER A 95 9.22 9.77 14.89
CA SER A 95 9.71 9.03 13.71
C SER A 95 8.66 8.05 13.23
N ALA A 96 8.59 7.81 11.92
CA ALA A 96 7.84 6.71 11.32
C ALA A 96 8.73 5.47 11.04
N ASP A 97 10.05 5.61 11.20
CA ASP A 97 11.03 4.57 10.89
C ASP A 97 11.17 3.57 12.04
N LEU A 98 10.15 2.73 12.21
CA LEU A 98 10.21 1.65 13.21
C LEU A 98 11.23 0.56 12.84
N PRO A 99 11.39 0.12 11.59
CA PRO A 99 12.46 -0.81 11.21
C PRO A 99 13.87 -0.32 11.55
N GLY A 100 14.09 0.99 11.59
CA GLY A 100 15.35 1.62 11.95
C GLY A 100 15.63 1.67 13.47
N VAL A 101 14.75 1.14 14.31
CA VAL A 101 14.98 1.03 15.77
C VAL A 101 15.79 -0.23 16.05
N ASP A 102 17.04 -0.09 16.48
CA ASP A 102 17.97 -1.22 16.68
C ASP A 102 17.59 -2.17 17.84
N ASP A 103 16.82 -1.69 18.84
CA ASP A 103 16.40 -2.49 20.00
C ASP A 103 15.07 -3.22 19.71
N PRO A 104 15.07 -4.57 19.55
CA PRO A 104 13.84 -5.33 19.31
C PRO A 104 12.81 -5.23 20.43
N GLN A 105 13.24 -5.06 21.69
CA GLN A 105 12.31 -4.89 22.79
C GLN A 105 11.63 -3.52 22.75
N ARG A 106 12.34 -2.50 22.29
CA ARG A 106 11.76 -1.19 22.04
C ARG A 106 10.80 -1.20 20.86
N GLN A 107 11.18 -1.84 19.76
CA GLN A 107 10.23 -2.05 18.62
C GLN A 107 8.93 -2.71 19.13
N ARG A 108 9.06 -3.75 19.95
CA ARG A 108 7.92 -4.45 20.52
C ARG A 108 7.04 -3.54 21.38
N ARG A 109 7.62 -2.74 22.30
CA ARG A 109 6.84 -1.79 23.14
C ARG A 109 6.11 -0.76 22.30
N ILE A 110 6.73 -0.24 21.24
CA ILE A 110 6.11 0.71 20.32
C ILE A 110 4.93 0.05 19.60
N MET A 111 5.09 -1.19 19.09
CA MET A 111 4.01 -1.93 18.44
C MET A 111 2.87 -2.25 19.42
N GLU A 112 3.14 -2.57 20.67
CA GLU A 112 2.10 -2.79 21.68
C GLU A 112 1.32 -1.51 22.01
N ASP A 113 1.97 -0.34 22.05
CA ASP A 113 1.29 0.95 22.21
C ASP A 113 0.45 1.28 20.97
N PHE A 114 0.96 0.98 19.76
CA PHE A 114 0.23 1.13 18.51
C PHE A 114 -1.02 0.25 18.48
N ILE A 115 -0.91 -1.03 18.84
CA ILE A 115 -2.05 -1.96 18.96
C ILE A 115 -3.08 -1.39 19.94
N GLY A 116 -2.64 -0.75 21.04
CA GLY A 116 -3.53 -0.07 21.97
C GLY A 116 -4.29 1.10 21.31
N ALA A 117 -3.65 1.87 20.44
CA ALA A 117 -4.32 2.93 19.68
C ALA A 117 -5.38 2.37 18.71
N ILE A 118 -5.06 1.28 18.01
CA ILE A 118 -5.99 0.60 17.09
C ILE A 118 -7.16 -0.04 17.85
N ALA A 119 -6.91 -0.64 19.03
CA ALA A 119 -7.98 -1.16 19.88
C ALA A 119 -8.95 -0.04 20.32
N ARG A 120 -8.44 1.13 20.71
CA ARG A 120 -9.28 2.31 21.04
C ARG A 120 -10.08 2.77 19.82
N LEU A 121 -9.46 2.86 18.63
CA LEU A 121 -10.13 3.22 17.38
C LEU A 121 -11.35 2.33 17.13
N HIS A 122 -11.15 1.01 17.19
CA HIS A 122 -12.20 0.05 16.90
C HIS A 122 -13.32 -0.02 17.95
N CYS A 123 -13.08 0.51 19.13
CA CYS A 123 -14.06 0.59 20.21
C CYS A 123 -14.86 1.92 20.25
N LEU A 124 -14.57 2.86 19.35
CA LEU A 124 -15.30 4.13 19.30
C LEU A 124 -16.79 3.90 19.06
N ASP A 125 -17.61 4.76 19.61
CA ASP A 125 -19.02 4.86 19.30
C ASP A 125 -19.18 5.55 17.93
N LEU A 126 -19.60 4.78 16.94
CA LEU A 126 -19.70 5.25 15.54
C LEU A 126 -20.71 6.39 15.37
N ASP A 127 -21.78 6.42 16.20
CA ASP A 127 -22.79 7.46 16.10
C ASP A 127 -22.26 8.83 16.53
N SER A 128 -21.24 8.84 17.39
CA SER A 128 -20.58 10.07 17.84
C SER A 128 -19.59 10.66 16.82
N LEU A 129 -19.21 9.90 15.78
CA LEU A 129 -18.17 10.31 14.83
C LEU A 129 -18.66 11.24 13.73
N GLU A 130 -19.97 11.23 13.42
CA GLU A 130 -20.58 12.08 12.37
C GLU A 130 -19.84 11.99 11.00
N LEU A 131 -19.34 10.79 10.63
CA LEU A 131 -18.58 10.56 9.40
C LEU A 131 -19.39 9.91 8.27
N ASP A 132 -20.69 9.62 8.49
CA ASP A 132 -21.51 8.90 7.50
C ASP A 132 -21.68 9.70 6.18
N GLU A 133 -21.69 11.03 6.23
CA GLU A 133 -21.71 11.87 5.02
C GLU A 133 -20.42 11.69 4.19
N MET A 134 -19.27 11.55 4.83
CA MET A 134 -17.96 11.41 4.17
C MET A 134 -17.67 9.98 3.74
N LEU A 135 -18.01 9.00 4.58
CA LEU A 135 -17.64 7.59 4.37
C LEU A 135 -18.75 6.77 3.72
N GLY A 136 -19.96 7.32 3.65
CA GLY A 136 -21.14 6.61 3.16
C GLY A 136 -21.81 5.75 4.22
N ALA A 137 -22.83 4.99 3.77
CA ALA A 137 -23.59 4.12 4.65
C ALA A 137 -22.71 3.03 5.28
N ARG A 138 -22.97 2.74 6.56
CA ARG A 138 -22.29 1.64 7.25
C ARG A 138 -22.73 0.29 6.68
N PRO A 139 -21.82 -0.68 6.58
CA PRO A 139 -22.16 -2.04 6.17
C PRO A 139 -23.26 -2.64 7.02
N SER A 140 -24.24 -3.28 6.38
CA SER A 140 -25.38 -3.92 7.04
C SER A 140 -25.21 -5.43 7.17
N THR A 141 -24.27 -5.99 6.43
CA THR A 141 -23.96 -7.44 6.44
C THR A 141 -22.46 -7.68 6.61
N PRO A 142 -22.04 -8.87 7.11
CA PRO A 142 -20.62 -9.23 7.17
C PRO A 142 -19.92 -9.18 5.81
N ALA A 143 -20.60 -9.57 4.73
CA ALA A 143 -20.04 -9.51 3.38
C ALA A 143 -19.81 -8.08 2.90
N GLU A 144 -20.75 -7.16 3.16
CA GLU A 144 -20.55 -5.74 2.87
C GLU A 144 -19.36 -5.16 3.65
N ALA A 145 -19.22 -5.51 4.93
CA ALA A 145 -18.10 -5.07 5.75
C ALA A 145 -16.76 -5.59 5.21
N ALA A 146 -16.71 -6.84 4.76
CA ALA A 146 -15.48 -7.48 4.29
C ALA A 146 -15.08 -7.11 2.86
N LEU A 147 -16.05 -6.75 2.01
CA LEU A 147 -15.82 -6.53 0.57
C LEU A 147 -16.01 -5.07 0.15
N GLY A 148 -16.59 -4.23 1.01
CA GLY A 148 -17.00 -2.87 0.65
C GLY A 148 -15.88 -2.03 0.07
N ASP A 149 -14.68 -2.05 0.68
CA ASP A 149 -13.56 -1.29 0.16
C ASP A 149 -12.95 -1.93 -1.10
N LEU A 150 -12.89 -3.25 -1.21
CA LEU A 150 -12.50 -3.94 -2.45
C LEU A 150 -13.44 -3.57 -3.61
N ASP A 151 -14.75 -3.64 -3.39
CA ASP A 151 -15.76 -3.32 -4.41
C ASP A 151 -15.69 -1.84 -4.80
N ALA A 152 -15.43 -0.97 -3.84
CA ALA A 152 -15.20 0.43 -4.07
C ALA A 152 -13.96 0.70 -4.96
N GLN A 153 -12.84 -0.02 -4.73
CA GLN A 153 -11.66 0.07 -5.61
C GLN A 153 -11.93 -0.49 -7.00
N LEU A 154 -12.59 -1.64 -7.10
CA LEU A 154 -12.98 -2.21 -8.39
C LEU A 154 -13.88 -1.26 -9.19
N HIS A 155 -14.80 -0.58 -8.51
CA HIS A 155 -15.66 0.43 -9.14
C HIS A 155 -14.85 1.65 -9.59
N ALA A 156 -14.01 2.21 -8.71
CA ALA A 156 -13.19 3.39 -9.01
C ALA A 156 -12.24 3.16 -10.21
N PHE A 157 -11.77 1.93 -10.39
CA PHE A 157 -10.87 1.55 -11.49
C PHE A 157 -11.57 0.77 -12.62
N ALA A 158 -12.91 0.75 -12.68
CA ALA A 158 -13.66 -0.04 -13.66
C ALA A 158 -13.30 0.30 -15.11
N ALA A 159 -13.08 1.56 -15.44
CA ALA A 159 -12.66 1.99 -16.78
C ALA A 159 -11.28 1.43 -17.18
N PHE A 160 -10.35 1.40 -16.24
CA PHE A 160 -9.04 0.77 -16.45
C PHE A 160 -9.16 -0.74 -16.59
N LEU A 161 -9.84 -1.40 -15.64
CA LEU A 161 -9.99 -2.86 -15.59
C LEU A 161 -10.72 -3.44 -16.80
N LYS A 162 -11.58 -2.65 -17.45
CA LYS A 162 -12.25 -3.07 -18.71
C LYS A 162 -11.26 -3.41 -19.82
N HIS A 163 -10.09 -2.77 -19.84
CA HIS A 163 -9.06 -2.91 -20.87
C HIS A 163 -7.77 -3.56 -20.36
N TYR A 164 -7.71 -3.83 -19.07
CA TYR A 164 -6.57 -4.42 -18.39
C TYR A 164 -6.96 -5.76 -17.78
N GLN A 165 -6.37 -6.82 -18.28
CA GLN A 165 -6.62 -8.17 -17.82
C GLN A 165 -5.41 -8.66 -17.03
N ASP A 166 -5.62 -8.89 -15.73
CA ASP A 166 -4.63 -9.53 -14.86
C ASP A 166 -5.25 -10.76 -14.18
N PRO A 167 -4.66 -11.96 -14.39
CA PRO A 167 -5.22 -13.20 -13.85
C PRO A 167 -5.17 -13.27 -12.31
N LEU A 168 -4.17 -12.64 -11.67
CA LEU A 168 -4.05 -12.65 -10.20
C LEU A 168 -5.10 -11.75 -9.56
N LEU A 169 -5.31 -10.55 -10.08
CA LEU A 169 -6.36 -9.65 -9.58
C LEU A 169 -7.75 -10.27 -9.76
N GLY A 170 -8.02 -10.86 -10.92
CA GLY A 170 -9.29 -11.55 -11.20
C GLY A 170 -9.53 -12.72 -10.25
N TYR A 171 -8.53 -13.60 -10.11
CA TYR A 171 -8.60 -14.74 -9.19
C TYR A 171 -8.73 -14.31 -7.73
N GLY A 172 -7.91 -13.35 -7.29
CA GLY A 172 -7.93 -12.85 -5.91
C GLY A 172 -9.28 -12.25 -5.53
N ALA A 173 -9.87 -11.41 -6.40
CA ALA A 173 -11.20 -10.85 -6.18
C ALA A 173 -12.29 -11.93 -6.12
N GLY A 174 -12.23 -12.93 -7.00
CA GLY A 174 -13.14 -14.10 -6.99
C GLY A 174 -12.98 -14.93 -5.72
N TRP A 175 -11.75 -15.21 -5.31
CA TRP A 175 -11.44 -15.95 -4.08
C TRP A 175 -12.00 -15.22 -2.84
N LEU A 176 -11.78 -13.91 -2.72
CA LEU A 176 -12.28 -13.11 -1.61
C LEU A 176 -13.81 -13.14 -1.52
N ARG A 177 -14.53 -13.13 -2.64
CA ARG A 177 -15.99 -13.26 -2.63
C ARG A 177 -16.47 -14.66 -2.20
N ARG A 178 -15.78 -15.71 -2.63
CA ARG A 178 -16.12 -17.10 -2.24
C ARG A 178 -15.90 -17.36 -0.75
N PHE A 179 -14.89 -16.74 -0.16
CA PHE A 179 -14.46 -16.97 1.22
C PHE A 179 -14.74 -15.79 2.16
N ALA A 180 -15.58 -14.85 1.75
CA ALA A 180 -15.97 -13.71 2.59
C ALA A 180 -16.49 -14.17 3.97
N PRO A 181 -16.10 -13.52 5.08
CA PRO A 181 -16.58 -13.82 6.41
C PRO A 181 -18.10 -13.84 6.48
N ARG A 182 -18.65 -14.87 7.09
CA ARG A 182 -20.11 -14.98 7.33
C ARG A 182 -20.55 -14.28 8.60
N GLN A 183 -19.60 -13.95 9.46
CA GLN A 183 -19.81 -13.26 10.73
C GLN A 183 -18.63 -12.33 10.99
N ILE A 184 -18.94 -11.16 11.52
CA ILE A 184 -17.97 -10.19 12.04
C ILE A 184 -18.36 -9.84 13.47
N ALA A 185 -17.42 -9.41 14.29
CA ALA A 185 -17.71 -9.02 15.67
C ALA A 185 -18.51 -7.71 15.72
N ARG A 186 -18.14 -6.75 14.90
CA ARG A 186 -18.82 -5.45 14.76
C ARG A 186 -18.33 -4.73 13.50
N VAL A 187 -19.04 -3.68 13.11
CA VAL A 187 -18.52 -2.65 12.21
C VAL A 187 -17.76 -1.61 13.02
N SER A 188 -16.63 -1.15 12.53
CA SER A 188 -15.80 -0.10 13.14
C SER A 188 -15.32 0.90 12.09
N LEU A 189 -14.81 2.05 12.54
CA LEU A 189 -13.93 2.85 11.72
C LEU A 189 -12.59 2.13 11.65
N VAL A 190 -12.16 1.76 10.44
CA VAL A 190 -10.85 1.18 10.18
C VAL A 190 -9.93 2.21 9.53
N GLN A 191 -8.64 2.16 9.85
CA GLN A 191 -7.65 3.07 9.26
C GLN A 191 -7.36 2.70 7.79
N GLY A 192 -7.42 1.42 7.48
CA GLY A 192 -7.39 0.89 6.12
C GLY A 192 -6.01 0.80 5.46
N ASP A 193 -4.94 1.29 6.08
CA ASP A 193 -3.53 1.13 5.66
C ASP A 193 -2.61 1.01 6.89
N THR A 194 -3.05 0.23 7.86
CA THR A 194 -2.63 0.17 9.26
C THR A 194 -1.30 -0.55 9.45
N GLY A 195 -0.37 0.07 10.17
CA GLY A 195 0.87 -0.58 10.59
C GLY A 195 2.11 0.30 10.47
N PRO A 196 3.32 -0.30 10.53
CA PRO A 196 4.58 0.43 10.43
C PRO A 196 4.62 1.39 9.25
N VAL A 197 5.24 2.55 9.45
CA VAL A 197 5.33 3.76 8.61
C VAL A 197 4.05 4.61 8.53
N ASN A 198 2.90 4.11 8.97
CA ASN A 198 1.65 4.86 9.03
C ASN A 198 1.28 5.27 10.48
N PHE A 199 2.26 5.31 11.36
CA PHE A 199 2.19 5.99 12.64
C PHE A 199 3.55 6.64 12.98
N LEU A 200 3.49 7.67 13.82
CA LEU A 200 4.67 8.31 14.40
C LEU A 200 4.81 7.89 15.86
N PHE A 201 6.06 7.78 16.31
CA PHE A 201 6.36 7.47 17.71
C PHE A 201 7.48 8.35 18.26
N GLU A 202 7.38 8.70 19.53
CA GLU A 202 8.42 9.39 20.28
C GLU A 202 8.72 8.60 21.57
N GLY A 203 9.98 8.29 21.83
CA GLY A 203 10.32 7.30 22.86
C GLY A 203 9.70 5.93 22.51
N ASP A 204 8.91 5.38 23.41
CA ASP A 204 8.20 4.11 23.26
C ASP A 204 6.68 4.29 23.02
N ARG A 205 6.23 5.54 22.73
CA ARG A 205 4.81 5.88 22.61
C ARG A 205 4.45 6.33 21.22
N VAL A 206 3.30 5.92 20.73
CA VAL A 206 2.71 6.43 19.49
C VAL A 206 2.25 7.86 19.72
N SER A 207 2.80 8.78 18.92
CA SER A 207 2.44 10.19 18.94
C SER A 207 1.30 10.52 17.97
N ALA A 208 1.18 9.81 16.85
CA ALA A 208 0.04 9.90 15.94
C ALA A 208 -0.08 8.69 15.01
N VAL A 209 -1.30 8.26 14.74
CA VAL A 209 -1.65 7.42 13.58
C VAL A 209 -1.93 8.37 12.41
N VAL A 210 -1.32 8.10 11.26
CA VAL A 210 -1.34 8.97 10.07
C VAL A 210 -1.83 8.24 8.84
N ASP A 211 -1.98 8.95 7.72
CA ASP A 211 -2.36 8.43 6.40
C ASP A 211 -3.76 7.79 6.38
N TRP A 212 -4.77 8.57 6.80
CA TRP A 212 -6.17 8.15 6.92
C TRP A 212 -6.95 8.16 5.61
N GLU A 213 -6.30 8.32 4.48
CA GLU A 213 -6.96 8.42 3.18
C GLU A 213 -7.74 7.17 2.77
N TRP A 214 -7.40 6.02 3.36
CA TRP A 214 -8.09 4.73 3.19
C TRP A 214 -9.14 4.45 4.27
N GLY A 215 -9.31 5.34 5.25
CA GLY A 215 -10.25 5.13 6.35
C GLY A 215 -11.69 4.94 5.85
N HIS A 216 -12.39 3.94 6.39
CA HIS A 216 -13.76 3.59 6.02
C HIS A 216 -14.46 2.78 7.12
N TRP A 217 -15.76 2.51 6.91
CA TRP A 217 -16.50 1.59 7.77
C TRP A 217 -16.23 0.14 7.35
N GLY A 218 -15.67 -0.67 8.24
CA GLY A 218 -15.28 -2.05 7.92
C GLY A 218 -15.26 -2.98 9.13
N ASP A 219 -14.79 -4.20 8.90
CA ASP A 219 -14.50 -5.16 9.96
C ASP A 219 -13.16 -4.78 10.61
N PRO A 220 -13.07 -4.66 11.95
CA PRO A 220 -11.80 -4.43 12.66
C PRO A 220 -10.66 -5.35 12.22
N MET A 221 -10.95 -6.56 11.78
CA MET A 221 -9.95 -7.52 11.33
C MET A 221 -9.23 -7.07 10.04
N GLU A 222 -9.76 -6.12 9.29
CA GLU A 222 -9.07 -5.50 8.15
C GLU A 222 -7.77 -4.83 8.58
N ASP A 223 -7.82 -4.06 9.66
CA ASP A 223 -6.63 -3.38 10.16
C ASP A 223 -5.58 -4.37 10.68
N LEU A 224 -5.99 -5.49 11.29
CA LEU A 224 -5.06 -6.55 11.69
C LEU A 224 -4.46 -7.26 10.46
N GLY A 225 -5.26 -7.53 9.43
CA GLY A 225 -4.78 -8.03 8.15
C GLY A 225 -3.78 -7.08 7.49
N ASN A 226 -4.04 -5.78 7.59
CA ASN A 226 -3.14 -4.77 7.05
C ASN A 226 -1.84 -4.63 7.87
N ILE A 227 -1.88 -4.78 9.19
CA ILE A 227 -0.66 -4.89 10.01
C ILE A 227 0.21 -6.06 9.51
N CYS A 228 -0.37 -7.20 9.11
CA CYS A 228 0.38 -8.29 8.49
C CYS A 228 1.07 -7.84 7.18
N VAL A 229 0.36 -7.10 6.33
CA VAL A 229 0.91 -6.56 5.07
C VAL A 229 2.00 -5.53 5.36
N ARG A 230 1.80 -4.66 6.34
CA ARG A 230 2.81 -3.65 6.72
C ARG A 230 4.04 -4.28 7.36
N GLU A 231 3.89 -5.32 8.17
CA GLU A 231 5.02 -6.09 8.70
C GLU A 231 5.82 -6.77 7.58
N PHE A 232 5.14 -7.27 6.53
CA PHE A 232 5.82 -7.78 5.35
C PHE A 232 6.66 -6.70 4.66
N TRP A 233 6.11 -5.48 4.45
CA TRP A 233 6.82 -4.39 3.78
C TRP A 233 7.87 -3.70 4.66
N ASN A 234 7.59 -3.56 5.94
CA ASN A 234 8.38 -2.80 6.93
C ASN A 234 8.50 -3.59 8.22
N PRO A 235 9.37 -4.61 8.26
CA PRO A 235 9.49 -5.50 9.41
C PRO A 235 9.72 -4.74 10.72
N SER A 236 8.95 -5.10 11.75
CA SER A 236 8.95 -4.45 13.07
C SER A 236 9.17 -5.41 14.23
N GLY A 237 9.73 -6.60 13.94
CA GLY A 237 10.04 -7.62 14.94
C GLY A 237 9.04 -8.76 15.04
N GLY A 238 8.07 -8.84 14.12
CA GLY A 238 7.08 -9.92 14.03
C GLY A 238 5.77 -9.63 14.76
N LEU A 239 4.81 -10.53 14.59
CA LEU A 239 3.42 -10.36 15.01
C LEU A 239 3.03 -11.14 16.28
N SER A 240 3.87 -12.08 16.72
CA SER A 240 3.56 -13.00 17.83
C SER A 240 3.04 -12.27 19.07
N GLY A 241 1.87 -12.68 19.59
CA GLY A 241 1.20 -12.13 20.75
C GLY A 241 0.65 -10.69 20.60
N LEU A 242 0.80 -10.04 19.41
CA LEU A 242 0.24 -8.68 19.20
C LEU A 242 -1.28 -8.70 19.05
N PHE A 243 -1.82 -9.71 18.38
CA PHE A 243 -3.26 -9.80 18.13
C PHE A 243 -4.03 -10.33 19.34
N GLU A 244 -3.41 -11.18 20.17
CA GLU A 244 -3.94 -11.52 21.48
C GLU A 244 -3.99 -10.28 22.39
N ARG A 245 -2.97 -9.42 22.30
CA ARG A 245 -2.98 -8.14 23.01
C ARG A 245 -4.09 -7.21 22.54
N TYR A 246 -4.34 -7.17 21.23
CA TYR A 246 -5.47 -6.44 20.65
C TYR A 246 -6.81 -6.95 21.21
N GLU A 247 -7.03 -8.28 21.21
CA GLU A 247 -8.25 -8.89 21.76
C GLU A 247 -8.43 -8.54 23.25
N GLN A 248 -7.37 -8.60 24.05
CA GLN A 248 -7.41 -8.24 25.47
C GLN A 248 -7.81 -6.78 25.69
N LEU A 249 -7.36 -5.86 24.82
CA LEU A 249 -7.62 -4.43 24.97
C LEU A 249 -8.98 -4.00 24.42
N SER A 250 -9.41 -4.58 23.31
CA SER A 250 -10.64 -4.21 22.62
C SER A 250 -11.85 -5.05 23.01
N GLY A 251 -11.62 -6.28 23.49
CA GLY A 251 -12.69 -7.29 23.65
C GLY A 251 -13.21 -7.84 22.32
N ILE A 252 -12.59 -7.48 21.19
CA ILE A 252 -12.95 -7.95 19.85
C ILE A 252 -12.14 -9.22 19.53
N PRO A 253 -12.80 -10.37 19.27
CA PRO A 253 -12.11 -11.62 19.07
C PRO A 253 -11.18 -11.59 17.84
N TYR A 254 -9.96 -12.07 18.00
CA TYR A 254 -9.03 -12.34 16.92
C TYR A 254 -9.15 -13.79 16.46
N THR A 255 -9.06 -14.01 15.15
CA THR A 255 -8.88 -15.35 14.58
C THR A 255 -7.84 -15.33 13.48
N ARG A 256 -6.97 -16.34 13.48
CA ARG A 256 -5.95 -16.50 12.41
C ARG A 256 -6.59 -16.52 11.02
N ALA A 257 -7.72 -17.20 10.87
CA ALA A 257 -8.44 -17.27 9.58
C ALA A 257 -8.90 -15.89 9.08
N ALA A 258 -9.38 -15.02 9.99
CA ALA A 258 -9.73 -13.66 9.63
C ALA A 258 -8.49 -12.86 9.21
N ALA A 259 -7.38 -12.92 9.96
CA ALA A 259 -6.14 -12.26 9.59
C ALA A 259 -5.59 -12.75 8.23
N GLN A 260 -5.66 -14.06 7.96
CA GLN A 260 -5.30 -14.61 6.65
C GLN A 260 -6.20 -14.10 5.52
N TYR A 261 -7.51 -14.04 5.73
CA TYR A 261 -8.45 -13.49 4.76
C TYR A 261 -8.16 -12.02 4.47
N TYR A 262 -8.07 -11.20 5.52
CA TYR A 262 -7.90 -9.76 5.34
C TYR A 262 -6.51 -9.34 4.84
N ARG A 263 -5.43 -10.08 5.12
CA ARG A 263 -4.15 -9.78 4.47
C ARG A 263 -4.18 -10.02 2.95
N ILE A 264 -4.99 -11.01 2.47
CA ILE A 264 -5.23 -11.21 1.04
C ILE A 264 -6.08 -10.06 0.49
N GLN A 265 -7.16 -9.70 1.20
CA GLN A 265 -8.04 -8.60 0.83
C GLN A 265 -7.26 -7.29 0.70
N GLN A 266 -6.40 -6.96 1.67
CA GLN A 266 -5.57 -5.77 1.65
C GLN A 266 -4.58 -5.77 0.47
N ASN A 267 -3.95 -6.90 0.18
CA ASN A 267 -3.08 -7.04 -0.99
C ASN A 267 -3.85 -6.86 -2.30
N VAL A 268 -4.91 -7.62 -2.53
CA VAL A 268 -5.69 -7.56 -3.79
C VAL A 268 -6.23 -6.16 -4.01
N ARG A 269 -6.83 -5.55 -2.99
CA ARG A 269 -7.34 -4.20 -3.02
C ARG A 269 -6.25 -3.17 -3.35
N GLY A 270 -5.11 -3.25 -2.66
CA GLY A 270 -3.99 -2.33 -2.83
C GLY A 270 -3.30 -2.49 -4.20
N MET A 271 -3.30 -3.70 -4.78
CA MET A 271 -2.70 -3.92 -6.10
C MET A 271 -3.49 -3.28 -7.24
N ILE A 272 -4.80 -3.06 -7.13
CA ILE A 272 -5.60 -2.44 -8.20
C ILE A 272 -5.04 -1.06 -8.61
N PRO A 273 -4.91 -0.06 -7.72
CA PRO A 273 -4.33 1.23 -8.07
C PRO A 273 -2.84 1.13 -8.48
N ILE A 274 -2.09 0.17 -7.93
CA ILE A 274 -0.68 -0.03 -8.28
C ILE A 274 -0.54 -0.54 -9.71
N HIS A 275 -1.35 -1.50 -10.14
CA HIS A 275 -1.38 -1.98 -11.52
C HIS A 275 -1.80 -0.86 -12.49
N ALA A 276 -2.77 -0.04 -12.11
CA ALA A 276 -3.17 1.12 -12.90
C ALA A 276 -2.03 2.13 -13.05
N ALA A 277 -1.34 2.49 -11.96
CA ALA A 277 -0.20 3.40 -11.98
C ALA A 277 0.98 2.85 -12.81
N CYS A 278 1.26 1.54 -12.74
CA CYS A 278 2.29 0.90 -13.57
C CYS A 278 1.95 0.88 -15.07
N SER A 279 0.66 0.81 -15.41
CA SER A 279 0.19 0.77 -16.80
C SER A 279 0.03 2.16 -17.41
N GLN A 280 -0.33 3.15 -16.61
CA GLN A 280 -0.57 4.54 -17.01
C GLN A 280 0.11 5.49 -16.01
N PRO A 281 1.45 5.59 -16.04
CA PRO A 281 2.19 6.35 -15.04
C PRO A 281 1.89 7.84 -15.13
N GLY A 282 1.58 8.45 -14.01
CA GLY A 282 1.50 9.89 -13.86
C GLY A 282 2.89 10.54 -13.94
N LEU A 283 2.97 11.76 -14.47
CA LEU A 283 4.23 12.47 -14.67
C LEU A 283 5.00 12.78 -13.38
N ARG A 284 4.32 12.74 -12.21
CA ARG A 284 4.89 13.13 -10.90
C ARG A 284 5.10 11.95 -9.96
N GLU A 285 4.70 10.75 -10.36
CA GLU A 285 4.79 9.56 -9.53
C GLU A 285 6.19 8.95 -9.56
N SER A 286 6.56 8.26 -8.47
CA SER A 286 7.78 7.46 -8.40
C SER A 286 7.53 6.08 -8.98
N MET A 287 7.76 5.93 -10.29
CA MET A 287 7.53 4.67 -11.00
C MET A 287 8.37 3.51 -10.45
N ALA A 288 9.58 3.77 -9.96
CA ALA A 288 10.42 2.75 -9.36
C ALA A 288 9.75 2.11 -8.14
N TRP A 289 9.09 2.91 -7.28
CA TRP A 289 8.36 2.40 -6.12
C TRP A 289 7.10 1.62 -6.53
N TYR A 290 6.35 2.11 -7.53
CA TYR A 290 5.19 1.38 -8.04
C TYR A 290 5.56 0.03 -8.65
N LEU A 291 6.66 -0.07 -9.39
CA LEU A 291 7.16 -1.35 -9.90
C LEU A 291 7.56 -2.30 -8.76
N SER A 292 8.20 -1.77 -7.71
CA SER A 292 8.50 -2.55 -6.52
C SER A 292 7.23 -3.09 -5.86
N TYR A 293 6.27 -2.22 -5.55
CA TYR A 293 4.99 -2.61 -4.96
C TYR A 293 4.26 -3.63 -5.84
N ARG A 294 4.25 -3.45 -7.15
CA ARG A 294 3.59 -4.37 -8.06
C ARG A 294 4.20 -5.77 -7.98
N TYR A 295 5.47 -5.92 -8.31
CA TYR A 295 6.05 -7.24 -8.49
C TYR A 295 6.29 -8.00 -7.19
N VAL A 296 6.73 -7.33 -6.14
CA VAL A 296 6.82 -7.92 -4.80
C VAL A 296 5.41 -8.19 -4.24
N GLY A 297 4.44 -7.29 -4.48
CA GLY A 297 3.05 -7.44 -4.06
C GLY A 297 2.33 -8.60 -4.75
N ASP A 298 2.53 -8.78 -6.07
CA ASP A 298 1.96 -9.92 -6.80
C ASP A 298 2.48 -11.24 -6.25
N ARG A 299 3.81 -11.35 -5.99
CA ARG A 299 4.38 -12.54 -5.35
C ARG A 299 3.80 -12.76 -3.95
N SER A 300 3.79 -11.73 -3.11
CA SER A 300 3.29 -11.84 -1.74
C SER A 300 1.81 -12.20 -1.68
N THR A 301 1.01 -11.73 -2.64
CA THR A 301 -0.41 -12.12 -2.79
C THR A 301 -0.54 -13.60 -3.10
N CYS A 302 0.28 -14.14 -4.02
CA CYS A 302 0.29 -15.58 -4.31
C CYS A 302 0.70 -16.41 -3.09
N GLU A 303 1.70 -15.97 -2.34
CA GLU A 303 2.14 -16.65 -1.09
C GLU A 303 1.03 -16.62 -0.04
N ALA A 304 0.33 -15.48 0.15
CA ALA A 304 -0.76 -15.37 1.10
C ALA A 304 -1.96 -16.25 0.73
N LEU A 305 -2.31 -16.31 -0.57
CA LEU A 305 -3.34 -17.21 -1.09
C LEU A 305 -2.95 -18.68 -0.89
N GLY A 306 -1.70 -19.05 -1.21
CA GLY A 306 -1.17 -20.39 -0.99
C GLY A 306 -1.26 -20.80 0.48
N ASP A 307 -0.84 -19.93 1.41
CA ASP A 307 -0.92 -20.17 2.86
C ASP A 307 -2.39 -20.38 3.33
N ALA A 308 -3.31 -19.51 2.89
CA ALA A 308 -4.72 -19.64 3.25
C ALA A 308 -5.39 -20.92 2.71
N MET A 309 -4.92 -21.43 1.58
CA MET A 309 -5.42 -22.68 0.97
C MET A 309 -4.60 -23.91 1.35
N ASN A 310 -3.55 -23.74 2.16
CA ASN A 310 -2.57 -24.80 2.48
C ASN A 310 -1.94 -25.44 1.23
N VAL A 311 -1.60 -24.59 0.24
CA VAL A 311 -0.95 -24.98 -1.01
C VAL A 311 0.47 -24.39 -1.03
N ALA A 312 1.47 -25.24 -1.19
CA ALA A 312 2.85 -24.81 -1.34
C ALA A 312 3.04 -24.08 -2.68
N VAL A 313 3.63 -22.89 -2.61
CA VAL A 313 4.04 -22.12 -3.78
C VAL A 313 5.56 -21.96 -3.77
N GLU A 314 6.20 -22.20 -4.92
CA GLU A 314 7.65 -22.21 -5.03
C GLU A 314 8.12 -21.38 -6.21
N ALA A 315 9.30 -20.76 -6.04
CA ALA A 315 9.97 -20.07 -7.12
C ALA A 315 10.40 -21.07 -8.22
N PRO A 316 10.02 -20.84 -9.47
CA PRO A 316 10.45 -21.69 -10.58
C PRO A 316 11.92 -21.42 -10.92
N PRO A 317 12.58 -22.29 -11.69
CA PRO A 317 13.85 -21.97 -12.33
C PRO A 317 13.71 -20.69 -13.17
N MET A 318 14.69 -19.78 -13.02
CA MET A 318 14.71 -18.55 -13.80
C MET A 318 15.32 -18.80 -15.18
N PRO A 319 14.87 -18.10 -16.23
CA PRO A 319 15.42 -18.28 -17.56
C PRO A 319 16.93 -17.96 -17.59
N ASP A 320 17.73 -18.87 -18.10
CA ASP A 320 19.14 -18.61 -18.43
C ASP A 320 19.20 -17.99 -19.81
N THR A 321 19.72 -16.77 -19.89
CA THR A 321 19.89 -16.09 -21.18
C THR A 321 21.25 -15.42 -21.25
N SER A 322 21.92 -15.64 -22.35
CA SER A 322 23.23 -15.07 -22.66
C SER A 322 23.16 -13.80 -23.55
N LYS A 323 21.98 -13.13 -23.58
CA LYS A 323 21.86 -11.89 -24.37
C LYS A 323 22.82 -10.82 -23.85
N ASP A 324 23.50 -10.16 -24.77
CA ASP A 324 24.44 -9.09 -24.45
C ASP A 324 23.74 -7.91 -23.77
N ARG A 325 24.48 -7.24 -22.91
CA ARG A 325 24.02 -6.02 -22.27
C ARG A 325 23.88 -4.89 -23.27
N SER A 326 22.83 -4.07 -23.14
CA SER A 326 22.69 -2.85 -23.90
C SER A 326 23.80 -1.85 -23.55
N VAL A 327 24.66 -1.54 -24.50
CA VAL A 327 25.74 -0.53 -24.34
C VAL A 327 25.15 0.83 -23.99
N LEU A 328 24.00 1.20 -24.57
CA LEU A 328 23.36 2.50 -24.36
C LEU A 328 22.78 2.60 -22.93
N LEU A 329 22.11 1.57 -22.46
CA LEU A 329 21.54 1.57 -21.10
C LEU A 329 22.66 1.50 -20.05
N ALA A 330 23.73 0.77 -20.30
CA ALA A 330 24.90 0.73 -19.42
C ALA A 330 25.59 2.11 -19.36
N ALA A 331 25.74 2.80 -20.48
CA ALA A 331 26.29 4.15 -20.54
C ALA A 331 25.41 5.16 -19.80
N ALA A 332 24.07 5.12 -20.03
CA ALA A 332 23.13 5.97 -19.32
C ALA A 332 23.20 5.76 -17.80
N SER A 333 23.20 4.49 -17.34
CA SER A 333 23.34 4.17 -15.91
C SER A 333 24.65 4.71 -15.33
N ALA A 334 25.76 4.55 -16.04
CA ALA A 334 27.07 5.07 -15.61
C ALA A 334 27.08 6.59 -15.49
N THR A 335 26.53 7.31 -16.46
CA THR A 335 26.41 8.78 -16.44
C THR A 335 25.58 9.26 -15.24
N LEU A 336 24.41 8.66 -15.01
CA LEU A 336 23.55 9.00 -13.88
C LEU A 336 24.27 8.81 -12.54
N GLN A 337 25.05 7.73 -12.40
CA GLN A 337 25.69 7.37 -11.14
C GLN A 337 26.97 8.16 -10.87
N ARG A 338 27.83 8.29 -11.89
CA ARG A 338 29.19 8.87 -11.69
C ARG A 338 29.21 10.37 -11.87
N ASP A 339 28.42 10.87 -12.83
CA ASP A 339 28.58 12.25 -13.29
C ASP A 339 27.48 13.15 -12.72
N ILE A 340 26.24 12.65 -12.50
CA ILE A 340 25.12 13.47 -12.05
C ILE A 340 24.86 13.35 -10.54
N LEU A 341 24.82 12.13 -10.00
CA LEU A 341 24.46 11.92 -8.59
C LEU A 341 25.35 12.69 -7.59
N PRO A 342 26.68 12.80 -7.77
CA PRO A 342 27.54 13.56 -6.87
C PRO A 342 27.25 15.06 -6.85
N GLU A 343 26.77 15.63 -7.96
CA GLU A 343 26.50 17.08 -8.13
C GLU A 343 25.17 17.52 -7.48
N LEU A 344 24.30 16.58 -7.08
CA LEU A 344 22.99 16.90 -6.53
C LEU A 344 23.06 17.18 -5.02
N GLY A 345 22.75 18.43 -4.63
CA GLY A 345 22.65 18.83 -3.22
C GLY A 345 21.29 18.53 -2.57
N SER A 346 20.21 18.55 -3.35
CA SER A 346 18.84 18.37 -2.86
C SER A 346 18.52 16.88 -2.58
N PRO A 347 18.05 16.51 -1.37
CA PRO A 347 17.60 15.14 -1.08
C PRO A 347 16.47 14.68 -2.02
N PHE A 348 15.54 15.57 -2.38
CA PHE A 348 14.48 15.28 -3.33
C PHE A 348 15.05 14.96 -4.72
N ALA A 349 15.98 15.77 -5.23
CA ALA A 349 16.59 15.51 -6.53
C ALA A 349 17.40 14.21 -6.55
N ARG A 350 18.10 13.90 -5.47
CA ARG A 350 18.81 12.61 -5.30
C ARG A 350 17.84 11.42 -5.34
N SER A 351 16.71 11.51 -4.64
CA SER A 351 15.67 10.48 -4.66
C SER A 351 15.14 10.25 -6.07
N ARG A 352 14.80 11.33 -6.80
CA ARG A 352 14.30 11.23 -8.19
C ARG A 352 15.35 10.67 -9.16
N LEU A 353 16.62 10.98 -8.96
CA LEU A 353 17.69 10.38 -9.76
C LEU A 353 17.86 8.87 -9.47
N ASN A 354 17.75 8.47 -8.20
CA ASN A 354 17.77 7.05 -7.86
C ASN A 354 16.61 6.29 -8.50
N ASP A 355 15.40 6.87 -8.51
CA ASP A 355 14.27 6.31 -9.26
C ASP A 355 14.61 6.09 -10.74
N ALA A 356 15.17 7.11 -11.41
CA ALA A 356 15.55 7.01 -12.82
C ALA A 356 16.59 5.90 -13.07
N ARG A 357 17.55 5.73 -12.16
CA ARG A 357 18.56 4.65 -12.24
C ARG A 357 17.92 3.26 -12.13
N VAL A 358 16.97 3.10 -11.21
CA VAL A 358 16.21 1.84 -11.07
C VAL A 358 15.44 1.53 -12.36
N LEU A 359 14.77 2.53 -12.95
CA LEU A 359 14.04 2.35 -14.21
C LEU A 359 14.95 1.95 -15.36
N VAL A 360 16.12 2.56 -15.50
CA VAL A 360 17.12 2.17 -16.51
C VAL A 360 17.57 0.73 -16.33
N ALA A 361 17.82 0.30 -15.09
CA ALA A 361 18.20 -1.07 -14.77
C ALA A 361 17.06 -2.07 -15.04
N CYS A 362 15.81 -1.72 -14.76
CA CYS A 362 14.64 -2.54 -15.12
C CYS A 362 14.51 -2.67 -16.65
N ALA A 363 14.66 -1.58 -17.40
CA ALA A 363 14.60 -1.59 -18.85
C ALA A 363 15.71 -2.48 -19.48
N GLU A 364 16.93 -2.45 -18.92
CA GLU A 364 18.02 -3.34 -19.34
C GLU A 364 17.64 -4.81 -19.14
N ARG A 365 17.07 -5.16 -17.98
CA ARG A 365 16.64 -6.53 -17.71
C ARG A 365 15.47 -6.97 -18.59
N GLU A 366 14.49 -6.09 -18.80
CA GLU A 366 13.35 -6.36 -19.68
C GLU A 366 13.82 -6.64 -21.12
N GLN A 367 14.73 -5.84 -21.66
CA GLN A 367 15.32 -6.08 -22.97
C GLN A 367 16.06 -7.41 -23.05
N ARG A 368 16.76 -7.80 -21.97
CA ARG A 368 17.61 -8.98 -21.91
C ARG A 368 16.81 -10.27 -21.68
N TYR A 369 15.84 -10.25 -20.78
CA TYR A 369 15.20 -11.44 -20.24
C TYR A 369 13.68 -11.50 -20.49
N GLY A 370 13.03 -10.39 -20.83
CA GLY A 370 11.57 -10.29 -20.87
C GLY A 370 10.92 -11.30 -21.82
N GLU A 371 11.53 -11.54 -23.01
CA GLU A 371 11.02 -12.53 -23.96
C GLU A 371 11.06 -13.96 -23.37
N ALA A 372 12.15 -14.34 -22.71
CA ALA A 372 12.29 -15.67 -22.10
C ALA A 372 11.33 -15.87 -20.93
N VAL A 373 11.12 -14.82 -20.11
CA VAL A 373 10.14 -14.84 -19.02
C VAL A 373 8.72 -15.04 -19.56
N ARG A 374 8.34 -14.27 -20.58
CA ARG A 374 7.02 -14.40 -21.23
C ARG A 374 6.82 -15.78 -21.87
N ALA A 375 7.84 -16.32 -22.55
CA ALA A 375 7.79 -17.65 -23.14
C ALA A 375 7.55 -18.74 -22.07
N ALA A 376 8.29 -18.70 -20.96
CA ALA A 376 8.11 -19.63 -19.85
C ALA A 376 6.70 -19.53 -19.21
N CYS A 377 6.14 -18.32 -19.10
CA CYS A 377 4.77 -18.14 -18.66
C CYS A 377 3.75 -18.74 -19.64
N CYS A 378 3.95 -18.54 -20.94
CA CYS A 378 3.08 -19.13 -21.99
C CYS A 378 3.09 -20.66 -21.95
N GLU A 379 4.26 -21.28 -21.74
CA GLU A 379 4.38 -22.73 -21.59
C GLU A 379 3.63 -23.25 -20.35
N ASP A 380 3.75 -22.55 -19.22
CA ASP A 380 3.03 -22.91 -18.00
C ASP A 380 1.51 -22.83 -18.21
N ILE A 381 1.02 -21.76 -18.84
CA ILE A 381 -0.40 -21.58 -19.16
C ILE A 381 -0.87 -22.67 -20.13
N GLY A 382 -0.12 -22.93 -21.20
CA GLY A 382 -0.45 -23.98 -22.18
C GLY A 382 -0.56 -25.36 -21.53
N ARG A 383 0.34 -25.69 -20.60
CA ARG A 383 0.28 -26.94 -19.81
C ARG A 383 -0.97 -27.02 -18.92
N LEU A 384 -1.28 -25.94 -18.18
CA LEU A 384 -2.43 -25.90 -17.31
C LEU A 384 -3.75 -26.04 -18.08
N LEU A 385 -3.90 -25.29 -19.18
CA LEU A 385 -5.12 -25.27 -19.98
C LEU A 385 -5.19 -26.40 -21.00
N LYS A 386 -4.13 -27.22 -21.14
CA LYS A 386 -3.98 -28.27 -22.15
C LYS A 386 -4.20 -27.75 -23.58
N THR A 387 -3.63 -26.57 -23.88
CA THR A 387 -3.72 -25.89 -25.16
C THR A 387 -2.32 -25.73 -25.78
N GLN A 388 -2.26 -25.43 -27.06
CA GLN A 388 -1.00 -25.05 -27.70
C GLN A 388 -0.51 -23.70 -27.16
N THR A 389 0.81 -23.56 -27.06
CA THR A 389 1.45 -22.29 -26.67
C THR A 389 1.06 -21.18 -27.66
N ARG A 390 0.64 -20.04 -27.13
CA ARG A 390 0.19 -18.86 -27.88
C ARG A 390 1.04 -17.64 -27.52
N PRO A 391 0.97 -16.56 -28.33
CA PRO A 391 1.54 -15.28 -27.92
C PRO A 391 1.04 -14.85 -26.54
N TYR A 392 1.90 -14.15 -25.79
CA TYR A 392 1.70 -13.87 -24.36
C TYR A 392 0.32 -13.26 -24.05
N GLU A 393 -0.09 -12.21 -24.77
CA GLU A 393 -1.39 -11.55 -24.54
C GLU A 393 -2.59 -12.50 -24.75
N GLN A 394 -2.49 -13.38 -25.73
CA GLN A 394 -3.54 -14.37 -25.98
C GLN A 394 -3.57 -15.46 -24.90
N ALA A 395 -2.40 -15.89 -24.41
CA ALA A 395 -2.30 -16.87 -23.34
C ALA A 395 -2.87 -16.30 -22.02
N ILE A 396 -2.56 -15.04 -21.71
CA ILE A 396 -3.13 -14.33 -20.56
C ILE A 396 -4.66 -14.22 -20.68
N GLY A 397 -5.17 -13.80 -21.85
CA GLY A 397 -6.61 -13.72 -22.09
C GLY A 397 -7.34 -15.05 -21.89
N GLN A 398 -6.77 -16.16 -22.39
CA GLN A 398 -7.31 -17.50 -22.17
C GLN A 398 -7.30 -17.94 -20.70
N LEU A 399 -6.24 -17.57 -19.97
CA LEU A 399 -6.17 -17.85 -18.53
C LEU A 399 -7.22 -17.06 -17.76
N VAL A 400 -7.39 -15.77 -18.06
CA VAL A 400 -8.41 -14.91 -17.45
C VAL A 400 -9.82 -15.45 -17.70
N GLU A 401 -10.11 -15.88 -18.95
CA GLU A 401 -11.38 -16.50 -19.29
C GLU A 401 -11.60 -17.81 -18.52
N ALA A 402 -10.57 -18.67 -18.44
CA ALA A 402 -10.62 -19.92 -17.70
C ALA A 402 -10.85 -19.72 -16.19
N ILE A 403 -10.30 -18.64 -15.62
CA ILE A 403 -10.53 -18.22 -14.22
C ILE A 403 -11.99 -17.77 -14.05
N ALA A 404 -12.48 -16.90 -14.93
CA ALA A 404 -13.83 -16.35 -14.86
C ALA A 404 -14.91 -17.46 -15.00
N GLU A 405 -14.63 -18.49 -15.78
CA GLU A 405 -15.50 -19.64 -15.98
C GLU A 405 -15.26 -20.80 -14.99
N GLU A 406 -14.40 -20.62 -14.00
CA GLU A 406 -14.05 -21.62 -12.97
C GLU A 406 -13.58 -22.97 -13.57
N ARG A 407 -12.93 -22.94 -14.75
CA ARG A 407 -12.47 -24.14 -15.47
C ARG A 407 -11.19 -24.76 -14.92
N VAL A 408 -10.53 -24.09 -13.98
CA VAL A 408 -9.25 -24.52 -13.39
C VAL A 408 -9.38 -24.63 -11.89
N ALA A 409 -8.88 -25.73 -11.32
CA ALA A 409 -8.86 -25.91 -9.86
C ALA A 409 -7.88 -24.92 -9.18
N ASP A 410 -8.20 -24.53 -7.94
CA ASP A 410 -7.46 -23.53 -7.19
C ASP A 410 -5.97 -23.87 -7.01
N GLU A 411 -5.62 -25.11 -6.63
CA GLU A 411 -4.24 -25.51 -6.35
C GLU A 411 -3.31 -25.34 -7.57
N PRO A 412 -3.55 -25.96 -8.74
CA PRO A 412 -2.67 -25.78 -9.89
C PRO A 412 -2.69 -24.33 -10.42
N LEU A 413 -3.79 -23.60 -10.23
CA LEU A 413 -3.88 -22.21 -10.63
C LEU A 413 -2.99 -21.31 -9.77
N ILE A 414 -3.05 -21.41 -8.43
CA ILE A 414 -2.21 -20.57 -7.57
C ILE A 414 -0.72 -20.90 -7.73
N GLN A 415 -0.36 -22.17 -7.98
CA GLN A 415 1.02 -22.54 -8.30
C GLN A 415 1.50 -21.90 -9.61
N LEU A 416 0.64 -21.82 -10.63
CA LEU A 416 0.97 -21.13 -11.88
C LEU A 416 1.12 -19.62 -11.66
N LEU A 417 0.17 -18.99 -10.98
CA LEU A 417 0.20 -17.55 -10.69
C LEU A 417 1.45 -17.19 -9.87
N ALA A 418 1.82 -18.00 -8.89
CA ALA A 418 3.04 -17.82 -8.11
C ALA A 418 4.29 -17.92 -8.98
N ARG A 419 4.41 -18.94 -9.86
CA ARG A 419 5.56 -19.04 -10.78
C ARG A 419 5.68 -17.83 -11.69
N LYS A 420 4.55 -17.32 -12.19
CA LYS A 420 4.51 -16.07 -12.98
C LYS A 420 5.03 -14.89 -12.13
N ALA A 421 4.49 -14.69 -10.94
CA ALA A 421 4.85 -13.58 -10.06
C ALA A 421 6.32 -13.61 -9.64
N TYR A 422 6.88 -14.77 -9.30
CA TYR A 422 8.31 -14.93 -8.99
C TYR A 422 9.22 -14.59 -10.18
N ARG A 423 8.84 -14.98 -11.43
CA ARG A 423 9.61 -14.63 -12.63
C ARG A 423 9.56 -13.13 -12.90
N GLU A 424 8.40 -12.50 -12.72
CA GLU A 424 8.24 -11.07 -12.92
C GLU A 424 8.97 -10.26 -11.86
N GLU A 425 8.92 -10.65 -10.58
CA GLU A 425 9.72 -10.02 -9.53
C GLU A 425 11.24 -10.16 -9.84
N TRP A 426 11.68 -11.33 -10.27
CA TRP A 426 13.06 -11.54 -10.70
C TRP A 426 13.42 -10.67 -11.91
N LEU A 427 12.54 -10.51 -12.88
CA LEU A 427 12.75 -9.65 -14.06
C LEU A 427 12.93 -8.19 -13.65
N TYR A 428 12.12 -7.71 -12.72
CA TYR A 428 12.15 -6.34 -12.19
C TYR A 428 12.92 -6.22 -10.87
N GLN A 429 13.87 -7.12 -10.64
CA GLN A 429 14.70 -7.17 -9.41
C GLN A 429 15.31 -5.82 -9.03
N PRO A 430 15.76 -4.92 -9.92
CA PRO A 430 16.27 -3.62 -9.50
C PRO A 430 15.24 -2.75 -8.78
N ALA A 431 13.95 -2.88 -9.11
CA ALA A 431 12.86 -2.23 -8.36
C ALA A 431 12.51 -3.03 -7.10
N ALA A 432 12.41 -4.35 -7.20
CA ALA A 432 12.14 -5.23 -6.05
C ALA A 432 13.19 -5.08 -4.93
N ALA A 433 14.45 -4.78 -5.28
CA ALA A 433 15.53 -4.54 -4.33
C ALA A 433 15.36 -3.28 -3.46
N LEU A 434 14.38 -2.42 -3.72
CA LEU A 434 13.98 -1.36 -2.79
C LEU A 434 13.40 -1.96 -1.49
N TYR A 435 12.85 -3.18 -1.56
CA TYR A 435 12.35 -3.96 -0.44
C TYR A 435 12.94 -5.37 -0.47
N PRO A 436 14.23 -5.55 -0.15
CA PRO A 436 14.90 -6.85 -0.25
C PRO A 436 14.36 -7.85 0.78
N GLU A 437 14.37 -9.12 0.42
CA GLU A 437 14.10 -10.26 1.31
C GLU A 437 12.78 -10.20 2.11
N ARG A 438 11.74 -9.61 1.55
CA ARG A 438 10.43 -9.52 2.20
C ARG A 438 9.77 -10.89 2.30
N ARG A 439 9.31 -11.24 3.52
CA ARG A 439 8.62 -12.50 3.83
C ARG A 439 7.47 -12.23 4.79
N TRP A 440 6.45 -13.06 4.69
CA TRP A 440 5.35 -13.03 5.64
C TRP A 440 5.82 -13.42 7.04
N ALA A 441 5.45 -12.62 8.03
CA ALA A 441 5.56 -13.01 9.43
C ALA A 441 4.59 -14.17 9.72
N ALA A 442 5.00 -15.06 10.63
CA ALA A 442 4.11 -16.10 11.11
C ALA A 442 2.88 -15.49 11.81
N LEU A 443 1.73 -16.13 11.62
CA LEU A 443 0.50 -15.86 12.37
C LEU A 443 0.33 -16.97 13.39
N ASP A 444 0.25 -16.59 14.67
CA ASP A 444 0.02 -17.51 15.79
C ASP A 444 -1.45 -17.95 15.87
#